data_705a2bfff76a7f26fd60692d09f7d9b9
#
_entry.id   705a2bfff76a7f26fd60692d09f7d9b9
#
_cell.length_a   1.000
_cell.length_b   1.000
_cell.length_c   1.000
_cell.angle_alpha   90.00
_cell.angle_beta   90.00
_cell.angle_gamma   90.00
#
_symmetry.space_group_name_H-M   'P 1'
#
loop_
_entity.id
_entity.type
_entity.pdbx_description
1 polymer ?
#
loop_
_entity_poly.entity_id
_entity_poly.type
_entity_poly.pdbx_seq_one_letter_code
_entity_poly.pdbx_strand_id
1 'polypeptide(L)'
;MTEQDLLVGKLLRIVCVHLLDLAMTAGRSDSVAPLMRWTLSALLMSLIMGWVARSRMRPRPVRTERQLRHPTSTLIIGLAGFLLFAAIAVVSNLFANATTSWWTTGIFVGFVLMALPITGDYFAARHEVSEEGLRYGRLIGSGGFLRWGEVKSVCYSPGMKWFRLESQSGVVVRLSVMLMGLPVFATLLLARARSDAIDPETRLILQATAEGNPPSVWSQTGCETTYSARSSRSVE
;
A
#
# COMPACT_ATOMS: atom_id res chain seq x y z
N MET A 1 3.54 1.55 24.43
CA MET A 1 3.21 0.19 23.93
C MET A 1 1.73 0.03 24.19
N THR A 2 0.92 0.10 23.13
CA THR A 2 -0.54 0.07 23.28
C THR A 2 -0.98 -1.40 23.42
N GLU A 3 -2.14 -1.61 24.05
CA GLU A 3 -2.76 -2.95 24.20
C GLU A 3 -2.86 -3.73 22.87
N GLN A 4 -2.83 -3.00 21.76
CA GLN A 4 -2.82 -3.52 20.39
C GLN A 4 -1.48 -4.08 19.95
N ASP A 5 -0.36 -3.51 20.40
CA ASP A 5 0.96 -4.05 20.07
C ASP A 5 1.13 -5.43 20.73
N LEU A 6 0.48 -5.62 21.88
CA LEU A 6 0.44 -6.90 22.60
C LEU A 6 -0.44 -7.94 21.89
N LEU A 7 -1.60 -7.50 21.35
CA LEU A 7 -2.50 -8.36 20.56
C LEU A 7 -1.87 -8.81 19.25
N VAL A 8 -1.19 -7.90 18.54
CA VAL A 8 -0.48 -8.23 17.30
C VAL A 8 0.66 -9.21 17.56
N GLY A 9 1.42 -9.02 18.64
CA GLY A 9 2.47 -9.95 19.05
C GLY A 9 1.94 -11.35 19.39
N LYS A 10 0.78 -11.43 20.06
CA LYS A 10 0.11 -12.70 20.34
C LYS A 10 -0.42 -13.37 19.07
N LEU A 11 -1.02 -12.60 18.15
CA LEU A 11 -1.51 -13.12 16.86
C LEU A 11 -0.35 -13.63 16.00
N LEU A 12 0.76 -12.90 15.93
CA LEU A 12 1.95 -13.33 15.20
C LEU A 12 2.55 -14.62 15.77
N ARG A 13 2.59 -14.78 17.10
CA ARG A 13 3.01 -16.02 17.75
C ARG A 13 2.10 -17.19 17.41
N ILE A 14 0.78 -16.99 17.45
CA ILE A 14 -0.20 -18.02 17.11
C ILE A 14 -0.03 -18.45 15.66
N VAL A 15 0.14 -17.49 14.75
CA VAL A 15 0.35 -17.74 13.31
C VAL A 15 1.67 -18.50 13.07
N CYS A 16 2.77 -18.10 13.71
CA CYS A 16 4.05 -18.82 13.61
C CYS A 16 3.97 -20.24 14.14
N VAL A 17 3.34 -20.45 15.29
CA VAL A 17 3.18 -21.79 15.89
C VAL A 17 2.32 -22.68 15.00
N HIS A 18 1.21 -22.16 14.47
CA HIS A 18 0.37 -22.95 13.56
C HIS A 18 1.00 -23.21 12.19
N LEU A 19 1.81 -22.29 11.65
CA LEU A 19 2.57 -22.53 10.42
C LEU A 19 3.67 -23.59 10.62
N LEU A 20 4.33 -23.60 11.78
CA LEU A 20 5.29 -24.63 12.16
C LEU A 20 4.61 -25.99 12.35
N ASP A 21 3.47 -26.06 13.00
CA ASP A 21 2.67 -27.27 13.17
C ASP A 21 2.16 -27.81 11.82
N LEU A 22 1.69 -26.93 10.95
CA LEU A 22 1.30 -27.27 9.58
C LEU A 22 2.46 -27.84 8.75
N ALA A 23 3.66 -27.30 8.91
CA ALA A 23 4.86 -27.81 8.24
C ALA A 23 5.28 -29.20 8.78
N MET A 24 5.15 -29.43 10.09
CA MET A 24 5.53 -30.70 10.71
C MET A 24 4.50 -31.83 10.49
N THR A 25 3.21 -31.50 10.31
CA THR A 25 2.14 -32.50 10.10
C THR A 25 1.89 -32.82 8.63
N ALA A 26 2.65 -32.24 7.70
CA ALA A 26 2.50 -32.43 6.25
C ALA A 26 2.67 -33.89 5.76
N GLY A 27 3.11 -34.81 6.63
CA GLY A 27 3.37 -36.21 6.30
C GLY A 27 2.25 -37.19 6.64
N ARG A 28 1.13 -36.79 7.26
CA ARG A 28 0.06 -37.71 7.69
C ARG A 28 -1.18 -37.56 6.80
N SER A 29 -1.43 -38.60 6.03
CA SER A 29 -2.48 -38.66 5.01
C SER A 29 -3.85 -38.99 5.62
N ASP A 30 -4.60 -37.98 6.01
CA ASP A 30 -6.04 -38.10 6.19
C ASP A 30 -6.76 -37.16 5.24
N SER A 31 -7.74 -37.68 4.49
CA SER A 31 -8.43 -36.98 3.39
C SER A 31 -9.17 -35.70 3.78
N VAL A 32 -9.39 -35.48 5.08
CA VAL A 32 -10.06 -34.28 5.63
C VAL A 32 -9.05 -33.17 5.95
N ALA A 33 -7.78 -33.51 6.14
CA ALA A 33 -6.72 -32.57 6.51
C ALA A 33 -6.47 -31.44 5.47
N PRO A 34 -6.47 -31.70 4.14
CA PRO A 34 -6.25 -30.65 3.16
C PRO A 34 -7.39 -29.62 3.16
N LEU A 35 -8.65 -30.03 3.27
CA LEU A 35 -9.80 -29.12 3.26
C LEU A 35 -9.76 -28.20 4.50
N MET A 36 -9.46 -28.76 5.66
CA MET A 36 -9.34 -28.02 6.91
C MET A 36 -8.17 -27.01 6.88
N ARG A 37 -7.06 -27.35 6.21
CA ARG A 37 -5.93 -26.46 6.02
C ARG A 37 -6.29 -25.28 5.12
N TRP A 38 -6.95 -25.51 3.98
CA TRP A 38 -7.36 -24.46 3.07
C TRP A 38 -8.39 -23.51 3.69
N THR A 39 -9.39 -24.06 4.44
CA THR A 39 -10.38 -23.24 5.14
C THR A 39 -9.74 -22.38 6.24
N LEU A 40 -8.82 -22.94 7.01
CA LEU A 40 -8.10 -22.20 8.06
C LEU A 40 -7.22 -21.08 7.45
N SER A 41 -6.54 -21.37 6.36
CA SER A 41 -5.72 -20.38 5.65
C SER A 41 -6.58 -19.26 5.07
N ALA A 42 -7.74 -19.58 4.49
CA ALA A 42 -8.67 -18.58 3.96
C ALA A 42 -9.27 -17.71 5.07
N LEU A 43 -9.61 -18.31 6.21
CA LEU A 43 -10.11 -17.60 7.38
C LEU A 43 -9.06 -16.64 7.94
N LEU A 44 -7.81 -17.12 8.09
CA LEU A 44 -6.70 -16.32 8.56
C LEU A 44 -6.42 -15.14 7.63
N MET A 45 -6.40 -15.39 6.32
CA MET A 45 -6.21 -14.34 5.32
C MET A 45 -7.35 -13.30 5.37
N SER A 46 -8.58 -13.75 5.54
CA SER A 46 -9.76 -12.87 5.70
C SER A 46 -9.68 -12.02 6.96
N LEU A 47 -9.21 -12.57 8.07
CA LEU A 47 -9.00 -11.86 9.32
C LEU A 47 -7.87 -10.80 9.18
N ILE A 48 -6.76 -11.15 8.54
CA ILE A 48 -5.65 -10.21 8.27
C ILE A 48 -6.14 -9.07 7.39
N MET A 49 -6.85 -9.38 6.30
CA MET A 49 -7.39 -8.35 5.39
C MET A 49 -8.44 -7.46 6.09
N GLY A 50 -9.32 -8.04 6.90
CA GLY A 50 -10.29 -7.31 7.71
C GLY A 50 -9.61 -6.39 8.73
N TRP A 51 -8.55 -6.85 9.38
CA TRP A 51 -7.77 -6.04 10.32
C TRP A 51 -7.05 -4.88 9.62
N VAL A 52 -6.46 -5.13 8.45
CA VAL A 52 -5.82 -4.09 7.63
C VAL A 52 -6.83 -3.02 7.19
N ALA A 53 -7.99 -3.46 6.70
CA ALA A 53 -9.06 -2.54 6.29
C ALA A 53 -9.53 -1.68 7.49
N ARG A 54 -9.73 -2.29 8.65
CA ARG A 54 -10.17 -1.60 9.86
C ARG A 54 -9.12 -0.64 10.44
N SER A 55 -7.84 -0.95 10.28
CA SER A 55 -6.75 -0.09 10.77
C SER A 55 -6.68 1.26 10.04
N ARG A 56 -7.21 1.34 8.82
CA ARG A 56 -7.26 2.57 7.99
C ARG A 56 -8.36 3.54 8.43
N MET A 57 -9.44 3.04 9.02
CA MET A 57 -10.64 3.84 9.36
C MET A 57 -10.57 4.44 10.76
N ARG A 58 -9.43 4.36 11.46
CA ARG A 58 -9.33 4.91 12.82
C ARG A 58 -9.18 6.43 12.78
N PRO A 59 -10.01 7.16 13.56
CA PRO A 59 -9.85 8.58 13.72
C PRO A 59 -8.49 8.90 14.37
N ARG A 60 -7.85 9.96 13.92
CA ARG A 60 -6.53 10.39 14.39
C ARG A 60 -6.62 11.70 15.14
N PRO A 61 -5.70 11.98 16.07
CA PRO A 61 -5.58 13.31 16.65
C PRO A 61 -5.26 14.33 15.56
N VAL A 62 -5.94 15.48 15.59
CA VAL A 62 -5.89 16.58 14.61
C VAL A 62 -4.46 17.00 14.23
N ARG A 63 -3.52 16.86 15.17
CA ARG A 63 -2.11 17.24 14.98
C ARG A 63 -1.35 16.36 13.97
N THR A 64 -1.83 15.14 13.72
CA THR A 64 -1.21 14.17 12.77
C THR A 64 -1.98 14.04 11.45
N GLU A 65 -3.12 14.72 11.29
CA GLU A 65 -3.95 14.66 10.07
C GLU A 65 -3.26 15.26 8.84
N ARG A 66 -2.38 16.25 9.06
CA ARG A 66 -1.59 16.88 7.98
C ARG A 66 -0.42 16.01 7.48
N GLN A 67 -0.09 14.94 8.19
CA GLN A 67 0.95 14.01 7.78
C GLN A 67 0.37 12.83 7.02
N LEU A 68 0.71 12.74 5.74
CA LEU A 68 0.39 11.58 4.91
C LEU A 68 1.43 10.49 5.16
N ARG A 69 1.03 9.41 5.80
CA ARG A 69 1.90 8.27 6.11
C ARG A 69 1.19 6.96 5.81
N HIS A 70 1.96 5.95 5.45
CA HIS A 70 1.41 4.60 5.40
C HIS A 70 0.98 4.12 6.79
N PRO A 71 -0.13 3.37 6.89
CA PRO A 71 -0.52 2.73 8.14
C PRO A 71 0.56 1.74 8.60
N THR A 72 0.72 1.59 9.92
CA THR A 72 1.69 0.64 10.51
C THR A 72 1.44 -0.79 10.04
N SER A 73 0.19 -1.13 9.68
CA SER A 73 -0.16 -2.42 9.08
C SER A 73 0.62 -2.72 7.79
N THR A 74 0.94 -1.70 6.97
CA THR A 74 1.75 -1.88 5.75
C THR A 74 3.17 -2.33 6.09
N LEU A 75 3.79 -1.74 7.13
CA LEU A 75 5.10 -2.15 7.62
C LEU A 75 5.06 -3.60 8.13
N ILE A 76 4.05 -3.93 8.95
CA ILE A 76 3.92 -5.27 9.54
C ILE A 76 3.78 -6.32 8.44
N ILE A 77 2.95 -6.07 7.41
CA ILE A 77 2.75 -6.99 6.29
C ILE A 77 4.03 -7.11 5.46
N GLY A 78 4.69 -5.99 5.14
CA GLY A 78 5.94 -6.00 4.40
C GLY A 78 7.04 -6.77 5.12
N LEU A 79 7.21 -6.52 6.43
CA LEU A 79 8.20 -7.21 7.24
C LEU A 79 7.87 -8.69 7.44
N ALA A 80 6.60 -9.02 7.70
CA ALA A 80 6.15 -10.41 7.83
C ALA A 80 6.36 -11.20 6.54
N GLY A 81 6.01 -10.62 5.39
CA GLY A 81 6.27 -11.22 4.08
C GLY A 81 7.76 -11.41 3.82
N PHE A 82 8.56 -10.38 4.09
CA PHE A 82 10.02 -10.47 3.97
C PHE A 82 10.60 -11.64 4.80
N LEU A 83 10.27 -11.68 6.10
CA LEU A 83 10.78 -12.71 7.01
C LEU A 83 10.30 -14.11 6.63
N LEU A 84 9.03 -14.24 6.23
CA LEU A 84 8.46 -15.52 5.81
C LEU A 84 9.18 -16.08 4.60
N PHE A 85 9.28 -15.30 3.52
CA PHE A 85 9.90 -15.79 2.28
C PHE A 85 11.41 -15.96 2.42
N ALA A 86 12.08 -15.13 3.22
CA ALA A 86 13.49 -15.32 3.54
C ALA A 86 13.71 -16.61 4.33
N ALA A 87 12.87 -16.89 5.35
CA ALA A 87 12.95 -18.12 6.12
C ALA A 87 12.71 -19.35 5.24
N ILE A 88 11.70 -19.32 4.36
CA ILE A 88 11.44 -20.43 3.42
C ILE A 88 12.62 -20.63 2.49
N ALA A 89 13.19 -19.56 1.93
CA ALA A 89 14.37 -19.65 1.07
C ALA A 89 15.56 -20.30 1.79
N VAL A 90 15.83 -19.89 3.02
CA VAL A 90 16.94 -20.44 3.82
C VAL A 90 16.67 -21.90 4.19
N VAL A 91 15.52 -22.20 4.79
CA VAL A 91 15.18 -23.56 5.23
C VAL A 91 15.14 -24.54 4.06
N SER A 92 14.55 -24.14 2.92
CA SER A 92 14.50 -24.98 1.72
C SER A 92 15.90 -25.34 1.19
N ASN A 93 16.89 -24.49 1.35
CA ASN A 93 18.25 -24.76 0.92
C ASN A 93 19.07 -25.52 1.97
N LEU A 94 18.81 -25.31 3.27
CA LEU A 94 19.46 -26.07 4.35
C LEU A 94 18.98 -27.53 4.38
N PHE A 95 17.70 -27.77 4.11
CA PHE A 95 17.06 -29.07 4.09
C PHE A 95 16.61 -29.42 2.66
N ALA A 96 17.57 -29.45 1.74
CA ALA A 96 17.30 -29.69 0.33
C ALA A 96 16.60 -31.04 0.14
N ASN A 97 15.55 -31.06 -0.67
CA ASN A 97 14.78 -32.24 -1.05
C ASN A 97 14.58 -32.28 -2.58
N ALA A 98 13.84 -33.26 -3.08
CA ALA A 98 13.61 -33.43 -4.52
C ALA A 98 12.94 -32.23 -5.22
N THR A 99 12.26 -31.35 -4.46
CA THR A 99 11.61 -30.15 -4.99
C THR A 99 12.50 -28.90 -4.87
N THR A 100 13.62 -28.99 -4.17
CA THR A 100 14.56 -27.87 -4.01
C THR A 100 15.39 -27.73 -5.29
N SER A 101 15.17 -26.62 -5.98
CA SER A 101 15.91 -26.28 -7.20
C SER A 101 16.30 -24.79 -7.14
N TRP A 102 17.24 -24.40 -7.98
CA TRP A 102 17.63 -23.00 -8.10
C TRP A 102 16.45 -22.09 -8.53
N TRP A 103 15.50 -22.63 -9.32
CA TRP A 103 14.28 -21.93 -9.67
C TRP A 103 13.39 -21.67 -8.47
N THR A 104 13.19 -22.66 -7.62
CA THR A 104 12.38 -22.53 -6.39
C THR A 104 12.98 -21.49 -5.46
N THR A 105 14.30 -21.55 -5.28
CA THR A 105 15.04 -20.55 -4.49
C THR A 105 14.90 -19.15 -5.12
N GLY A 106 15.04 -19.05 -6.44
CA GLY A 106 14.91 -17.80 -7.18
C GLY A 106 13.53 -17.16 -7.02
N ILE A 107 12.45 -17.95 -7.01
CA ILE A 107 11.08 -17.46 -6.76
C ILE A 107 10.97 -16.87 -5.36
N PHE A 108 11.44 -17.55 -4.32
CA PHE A 108 11.38 -17.03 -2.95
C PHE A 108 12.23 -15.78 -2.77
N VAL A 109 13.42 -15.73 -3.34
CA VAL A 109 14.25 -14.53 -3.37
C VAL A 109 13.53 -13.39 -4.10
N GLY A 110 12.83 -13.66 -5.19
CA GLY A 110 11.99 -12.70 -5.90
C GLY A 110 10.91 -12.11 -4.99
N PHE A 111 10.22 -12.92 -4.20
CA PHE A 111 9.24 -12.43 -3.21
C PHE A 111 9.89 -11.59 -2.09
N VAL A 112 11.07 -11.98 -1.62
CA VAL A 112 11.85 -11.16 -0.66
C VAL A 112 12.16 -9.80 -1.26
N LEU A 113 12.65 -9.75 -2.50
CA LEU A 113 12.94 -8.49 -3.20
C LEU A 113 11.68 -7.64 -3.44
N MET A 114 10.52 -8.26 -3.68
CA MET A 114 9.24 -7.55 -3.79
C MET A 114 8.77 -6.96 -2.45
N ALA A 115 9.10 -7.57 -1.32
CA ALA A 115 8.72 -7.07 -0.01
C ALA A 115 9.55 -5.82 0.41
N LEU A 116 10.77 -5.66 -0.11
CA LEU A 116 11.64 -4.53 0.19
C LEU A 116 11.06 -3.16 -0.20
N PRO A 117 10.54 -2.94 -1.43
CA PRO A 117 9.90 -1.68 -1.79
C PRO A 117 8.70 -1.35 -0.91
N ILE A 118 7.87 -2.34 -0.54
CA ILE A 118 6.70 -2.15 0.32
C ILE A 118 7.14 -1.65 1.71
N THR A 119 8.18 -2.27 2.27
CA THR A 119 8.75 -1.89 3.55
C THR A 119 9.46 -0.53 3.47
N GLY A 120 10.22 -0.30 2.40
CA GLY A 120 10.94 0.94 2.15
C GLY A 120 10.00 2.14 1.97
N ASP A 121 8.90 1.94 1.26
CA ASP A 121 7.90 3.00 1.01
C ASP A 121 7.24 3.47 2.31
N TYR A 122 7.07 2.61 3.30
CA TYR A 122 6.61 3.00 4.63
C TYR A 122 7.51 4.07 5.27
N PHE A 123 8.83 3.98 5.08
CA PHE A 123 9.80 4.93 5.66
C PHE A 123 9.96 6.16 4.78
N ALA A 124 9.89 6.00 3.47
CA ALA A 124 10.13 7.06 2.49
C ALA A 124 8.90 7.94 2.24
N ALA A 125 7.70 7.37 2.25
CA ALA A 125 6.45 8.10 2.01
C ALA A 125 6.03 8.91 3.26
N ARG A 126 6.88 9.86 3.64
CA ARG A 126 6.58 10.86 4.66
C ARG A 126 6.24 12.16 3.95
N HIS A 127 4.96 12.32 3.64
CA HIS A 127 4.48 13.55 3.03
C HIS A 127 3.81 14.42 4.11
N GLU A 128 3.87 15.72 3.94
CA GLU A 128 3.24 16.69 4.85
C GLU A 128 2.46 17.70 4.01
N VAL A 129 1.20 17.88 4.36
CA VAL A 129 0.28 18.80 3.69
C VAL A 129 0.20 20.07 4.49
N SER A 130 0.39 21.22 3.84
CA SER A 130 0.26 22.56 4.42
C SER A 130 -0.69 23.41 3.59
N GLU A 131 -1.03 24.59 4.11
CA GLU A 131 -1.84 25.60 3.39
C GLU A 131 -1.15 26.08 2.10
N GLU A 132 0.17 26.01 2.04
CA GLU A 132 0.98 26.51 0.93
C GLU A 132 1.22 25.43 -0.13
N GLY A 133 1.25 24.15 0.27
CA GLY A 133 1.60 23.06 -0.63
C GLY A 133 1.81 21.71 0.06
N LEU A 134 2.39 20.82 -0.71
CA LEU A 134 2.69 19.44 -0.33
C LEU A 134 4.22 19.26 -0.26
N ARG A 135 4.74 18.96 0.92
CA ARG A 135 6.10 18.43 1.08
C ARG A 135 6.04 16.92 0.83
N TYR A 136 6.85 16.43 -0.09
CA TYR A 136 6.86 15.02 -0.45
C TYR A 136 8.23 14.37 -0.23
N GLY A 137 8.22 13.15 0.32
CA GLY A 137 9.38 12.26 0.37
C GLY A 137 9.42 11.32 -0.84
N ARG A 138 10.58 10.79 -1.16
CA ARG A 138 10.79 9.75 -2.19
C ARG A 138 11.61 8.61 -1.63
N LEU A 139 11.35 7.39 -2.11
CA LEU A 139 12.15 6.21 -1.75
C LEU A 139 13.57 6.34 -2.31
N ILE A 140 13.69 6.85 -3.54
CA ILE A 140 14.95 7.08 -4.24
C ILE A 140 15.00 8.56 -4.67
N GLY A 141 16.04 9.27 -4.27
CA GLY A 141 16.22 10.68 -4.55
C GLY A 141 15.80 11.62 -3.42
N SER A 142 15.98 12.92 -3.64
CA SER A 142 15.59 13.95 -2.68
C SER A 142 14.08 14.17 -2.70
N GLY A 143 13.49 14.33 -1.53
CA GLY A 143 12.15 14.89 -1.39
C GLY A 143 12.11 16.34 -1.86
N GLY A 144 10.92 16.93 -1.94
CA GLY A 144 10.74 18.31 -2.36
C GLY A 144 9.48 18.91 -1.79
N PHE A 145 9.21 20.14 -2.21
CA PHE A 145 8.00 20.88 -1.87
C PHE A 145 7.29 21.29 -3.17
N LEU A 146 6.01 21.00 -3.25
CA LEU A 146 5.14 21.34 -4.38
C LEU A 146 4.10 22.34 -3.90
N ARG A 147 4.16 23.60 -4.35
CA ARG A 147 3.15 24.60 -4.05
C ARG A 147 1.87 24.33 -4.81
N TRP A 148 0.70 24.60 -4.18
CA TRP A 148 -0.58 24.37 -4.84
C TRP A 148 -0.74 25.16 -6.14
N GLY A 149 -0.22 26.37 -6.20
CA GLY A 149 -0.23 27.21 -7.43
C GLY A 149 0.66 26.70 -8.57
N GLU A 150 1.63 25.83 -8.27
CA GLU A 150 2.54 25.23 -9.25
C GLU A 150 2.00 23.91 -9.81
N VAL A 151 0.87 23.43 -9.31
CA VAL A 151 0.25 22.19 -9.81
C VAL A 151 -0.31 22.44 -11.20
N LYS A 152 0.21 21.72 -12.19
CA LYS A 152 -0.21 21.75 -13.59
C LYS A 152 -1.39 20.83 -13.86
N SER A 153 -1.34 19.61 -13.32
CA SER A 153 -2.41 18.63 -13.48
C SER A 153 -2.50 17.68 -12.29
N VAL A 154 -3.72 17.30 -11.96
CA VAL A 154 -4.05 16.30 -10.93
C VAL A 154 -4.94 15.25 -11.56
N CYS A 155 -4.54 13.98 -11.45
CA CYS A 155 -5.23 12.87 -12.05
C CYS A 155 -5.19 11.66 -11.11
N TYR A 156 -6.30 10.94 -11.01
CA TYR A 156 -6.37 9.68 -10.30
C TYR A 156 -6.16 8.51 -11.27
N SER A 157 -5.21 7.62 -10.95
CA SER A 157 -4.99 6.39 -11.70
C SER A 157 -5.67 5.21 -11.01
N PRO A 158 -6.75 4.65 -11.58
CA PRO A 158 -7.49 3.55 -10.98
C PRO A 158 -6.72 2.23 -10.99
N GLY A 159 -5.87 1.99 -12.00
CA GLY A 159 -5.04 0.78 -12.08
C GLY A 159 -3.96 0.75 -11.00
N MET A 160 -3.34 1.90 -10.72
CA MET A 160 -2.23 2.00 -9.77
C MET A 160 -2.65 2.48 -8.38
N LYS A 161 -3.92 2.88 -8.21
CA LYS A 161 -4.48 3.36 -6.94
C LYS A 161 -3.70 4.51 -6.31
N TRP A 162 -3.36 5.52 -7.12
CA TRP A 162 -2.72 6.73 -6.64
C TRP A 162 -3.26 7.99 -7.30
N PHE A 163 -3.13 9.11 -6.61
CA PHE A 163 -3.25 10.45 -7.17
C PHE A 163 -1.90 10.85 -7.77
N ARG A 164 -1.89 11.23 -9.04
CA ARG A 164 -0.73 11.76 -9.73
C ARG A 164 -0.87 13.28 -9.80
N LEU A 165 0.08 13.99 -9.19
CA LEU A 165 0.20 15.43 -9.28
C LEU A 165 1.41 15.74 -10.16
N GLU A 166 1.22 16.59 -11.16
CA GLU A 166 2.29 17.07 -12.04
C GLU A 166 2.49 18.57 -11.80
N SER A 167 3.73 18.97 -11.51
CA SER A 167 4.11 20.38 -11.39
C SER A 167 4.33 21.00 -12.76
N GLN A 168 4.25 22.34 -12.84
CA GLN A 168 4.66 23.11 -14.01
C GLN A 168 6.14 22.88 -14.39
N SER A 169 6.98 22.58 -13.40
CA SER A 169 8.39 22.21 -13.61
C SER A 169 8.61 20.77 -14.09
N GLY A 170 7.55 19.98 -14.33
CA GLY A 170 7.63 18.59 -14.78
C GLY A 170 7.84 17.58 -13.65
N VAL A 171 7.92 18.00 -12.40
CA VAL A 171 8.02 17.10 -11.25
C VAL A 171 6.71 16.36 -11.08
N VAL A 172 6.77 15.03 -11.00
CA VAL A 172 5.60 14.18 -10.76
C VAL A 172 5.65 13.61 -9.34
N VAL A 173 4.58 13.86 -8.58
CA VAL A 173 4.35 13.31 -7.25
C VAL A 173 3.20 12.31 -7.34
N ARG A 174 3.37 11.13 -6.74
CA ARG A 174 2.36 10.06 -6.70
C ARG A 174 2.00 9.79 -5.25
N LEU A 175 0.72 9.92 -4.92
CA LEU A 175 0.19 9.69 -3.58
C LEU A 175 -0.74 8.48 -3.61
N SER A 176 -0.34 7.41 -2.93
CA SER A 176 -1.16 6.21 -2.82
C SER A 176 -2.46 6.49 -2.06
N VAL A 177 -3.58 5.91 -2.50
CA VAL A 177 -4.85 5.94 -1.76
C VAL A 177 -4.76 5.22 -0.40
N MET A 178 -3.69 4.47 -0.20
CA MET A 178 -3.44 3.78 1.08
C MET A 178 -2.86 4.69 2.16
N LEU A 179 -2.45 5.91 1.81
CA LEU A 179 -1.95 6.88 2.76
C LEU A 179 -3.06 7.34 3.70
N MET A 180 -2.72 7.50 4.95
CA MET A 180 -3.59 8.13 5.94
C MET A 180 -3.41 9.65 5.84
N GLY A 181 -4.49 10.43 6.17
CA GLY A 181 -4.49 11.89 6.03
C GLY A 181 -4.98 12.39 4.66
N LEU A 182 -5.43 11.51 3.79
CA LEU A 182 -5.99 11.88 2.48
C LEU A 182 -7.18 12.86 2.54
N PRO A 183 -8.10 12.82 3.51
CA PRO A 183 -9.19 13.80 3.60
C PRO A 183 -8.67 15.23 3.69
N VAL A 184 -7.68 15.50 4.54
CA VAL A 184 -7.07 16.83 4.68
C VAL A 184 -6.33 17.23 3.39
N PHE A 185 -5.61 16.32 2.77
CA PHE A 185 -4.98 16.54 1.47
C PHE A 185 -6.02 16.92 0.41
N ALA A 186 -7.10 16.16 0.28
CA ALA A 186 -8.15 16.40 -0.70
C ALA A 186 -8.83 17.75 -0.48
N THR A 187 -9.14 18.11 0.78
CA THR A 187 -9.74 19.39 1.14
C THR A 187 -8.83 20.55 0.75
N LEU A 188 -7.56 20.50 1.11
CA LEU A 188 -6.61 21.57 0.79
C LEU A 188 -6.32 21.66 -0.71
N LEU A 189 -6.20 20.54 -1.38
CA LEU A 189 -6.00 20.51 -2.83
C LEU A 189 -7.17 21.13 -3.58
N LEU A 190 -8.42 20.77 -3.23
CA LEU A 190 -9.63 21.33 -3.83
C LEU A 190 -9.79 22.82 -3.56
N ALA A 191 -9.36 23.30 -2.38
CA ALA A 191 -9.47 24.69 -1.98
C ALA A 191 -8.38 25.60 -2.58
N ARG A 192 -7.18 25.07 -2.80
CA ARG A 192 -5.99 25.87 -3.11
C ARG A 192 -5.42 25.64 -4.52
N ALA A 193 -5.62 24.48 -5.11
CA ALA A 193 -5.18 24.22 -6.48
C ALA A 193 -6.13 24.87 -7.48
N ARG A 194 -5.60 25.20 -8.66
CA ARG A 194 -6.39 25.75 -9.76
C ARG A 194 -7.44 24.72 -10.20
N SER A 195 -8.65 25.21 -10.44
CA SER A 195 -9.76 24.35 -10.82
C SER A 195 -9.56 23.66 -12.17
N ASP A 196 -8.88 24.31 -13.11
CA ASP A 196 -8.54 23.76 -14.43
C ASP A 196 -7.42 22.71 -14.40
N ALA A 197 -6.64 22.67 -13.31
CA ALA A 197 -5.59 21.67 -13.10
C ALA A 197 -6.14 20.30 -12.66
N ILE A 198 -7.38 20.23 -12.17
CA ILE A 198 -7.96 19.00 -11.64
C ILE A 198 -8.91 18.41 -12.68
N ASP A 199 -8.60 17.20 -13.12
CA ASP A 199 -9.47 16.43 -14.01
C ASP A 199 -10.88 16.26 -13.41
N PRO A 200 -11.98 16.39 -14.20
CA PRO A 200 -13.36 16.35 -13.69
C PRO A 200 -13.70 15.08 -12.89
N GLU A 201 -13.31 13.90 -13.39
CA GLU A 201 -13.51 12.64 -12.66
C GLU A 201 -12.71 12.60 -11.34
N THR A 202 -11.44 13.03 -11.42
CA THR A 202 -10.57 13.11 -10.24
C THR A 202 -11.14 14.07 -9.20
N ARG A 203 -11.81 15.15 -9.62
CA ARG A 203 -12.46 16.10 -8.71
C ARG A 203 -13.56 15.44 -7.88
N LEU A 204 -14.41 14.61 -8.49
CA LEU A 204 -15.46 13.87 -7.77
C LEU A 204 -14.85 12.91 -6.75
N ILE A 205 -13.77 12.23 -7.13
CA ILE A 205 -13.04 11.32 -6.24
C ILE A 205 -12.42 12.10 -5.05
N LEU A 206 -11.85 13.27 -5.33
CA LEU A 206 -11.28 14.13 -4.27
C LEU A 206 -12.36 14.68 -3.35
N GLN A 207 -13.55 15.05 -3.85
CA GLN A 207 -14.68 15.47 -3.02
C GLN A 207 -15.12 14.36 -2.09
N ALA A 208 -15.35 13.16 -2.59
CA ALA A 208 -15.67 11.99 -1.77
C ALA A 208 -14.56 11.68 -0.75
N THR A 209 -13.28 11.84 -1.16
CA THR A 209 -12.13 11.65 -0.27
C THR A 209 -12.09 12.69 0.85
N ALA A 210 -12.42 13.96 0.55
CA ALA A 210 -12.49 15.05 1.55
C ALA A 210 -13.59 14.77 2.59
N GLU A 211 -14.69 14.15 2.19
CA GLU A 211 -15.79 13.70 3.05
C GLU A 211 -15.46 12.43 3.87
N GLY A 212 -14.24 11.89 3.75
CA GLY A 212 -13.79 10.69 4.46
C GLY A 212 -14.07 9.38 3.72
N ASN A 213 -14.51 9.43 2.46
CA ASN A 213 -14.78 8.28 1.61
C ASN A 213 -13.71 8.15 0.49
N PRO A 214 -12.47 7.76 0.81
CA PRO A 214 -11.43 7.57 -0.20
C PRO A 214 -11.80 6.43 -1.15
N PRO A 215 -11.32 6.45 -2.42
CA PRO A 215 -11.63 5.42 -3.38
C PRO A 215 -11.24 4.05 -2.86
N SER A 216 -12.12 3.08 -3.04
CA SER A 216 -11.85 1.71 -2.62
C SER A 216 -10.74 1.10 -3.49
N VAL A 217 -10.04 0.10 -2.95
CA VAL A 217 -9.03 -0.65 -3.72
C VAL A 217 -9.65 -1.34 -4.96
N TRP A 218 -10.96 -1.55 -4.93
CA TRP A 218 -11.74 -2.23 -5.98
C TRP A 218 -12.42 -1.28 -6.98
N SER A 219 -12.40 0.05 -6.76
CA SER A 219 -12.98 1.00 -7.70
C SER A 219 -12.14 1.07 -8.98
N GLN A 220 -12.80 1.05 -10.15
CA GLN A 220 -12.13 1.10 -11.46
C GLN A 220 -12.35 2.44 -12.19
N THR A 221 -12.99 3.42 -11.58
CA THR A 221 -13.21 4.75 -12.15
C THR A 221 -11.97 5.63 -12.05
N GLY A 222 -11.60 6.32 -13.11
CA GLY A 222 -10.47 7.25 -13.13
C GLY A 222 -10.05 7.69 -14.55
N CYS A 223 -9.09 8.58 -14.65
CA CYS A 223 -8.72 9.34 -15.84
C CYS A 223 -7.81 8.64 -16.88
N GLU A 224 -7.66 7.31 -16.84
CA GLU A 224 -6.78 6.60 -17.80
C GLU A 224 -7.18 6.83 -19.28
N THR A 225 -8.48 7.07 -19.54
CA THR A 225 -9.00 7.30 -20.90
C THR A 225 -8.60 8.65 -21.48
N THR A 226 -8.38 9.67 -20.66
CA THR A 226 -8.12 11.04 -21.15
C THR A 226 -6.67 11.29 -21.54
N TYR A 227 -5.72 10.53 -20.94
CA TYR A 227 -4.30 10.70 -21.23
C TYR A 227 -3.90 10.15 -22.59
N SER A 228 -4.50 9.03 -23.04
CA SER A 228 -4.27 8.45 -24.37
C SER A 228 -4.75 9.38 -25.49
N ALA A 229 -5.89 10.06 -25.29
CA ALA A 229 -6.45 10.98 -26.29
C ALA A 229 -5.67 12.31 -26.42
N ARG A 230 -4.96 12.73 -25.38
CA ARG A 230 -4.16 13.97 -25.41
C ARG A 230 -2.77 13.74 -26.03
N SER A 231 -2.21 12.54 -25.88
CA SER A 231 -0.93 12.17 -26.51
C SER A 231 -1.06 12.03 -28.04
N SER A 232 -2.22 11.62 -28.56
CA SER A 232 -2.44 11.48 -29.98
C SER A 232 -2.70 12.81 -30.71
N ARG A 233 -3.08 13.89 -29.99
CA ARG A 233 -3.30 15.22 -30.60
C ARG A 233 -2.05 16.11 -30.66
N SER A 234 -0.95 15.71 -30.04
CA SER A 234 0.29 16.47 -30.08
C SER A 234 1.24 16.01 -31.21
N VAL A 235 0.81 15.12 -32.09
CA VAL A 235 1.58 14.56 -33.21
C VAL A 235 1.02 15.00 -34.57
N GLU A 236 -0.07 15.79 -34.59
CA GLU A 236 -0.55 16.53 -35.79
C GLU A 236 -0.10 18.00 -35.68
#